data_f76a1b257c982a4a1bc56a5a9f5c6432
#
_entry.id   f76a1b257c982a4a1bc56a5a9f5c6432
#
_cell.length_a   1.000
_cell.length_b   1.000
_cell.length_c   1.000
_cell.angle_alpha   90.00
_cell.angle_beta   90.00
_cell.angle_gamma   90.00
#
_symmetry.space_group_name_H-M   'P 1'
#
loop_
_entity.id
_entity.type
_entity.pdbx_description
1 polymer ?
#
loop_
_entity_poly.entity_id
_entity_poly.type
_entity_poly.pdbx_seq_one_letter_code
_entity_poly.pdbx_strand_id
1 'polypeptide(L)'
;MADQQSGSSTSAFVSSLIFNLIIFAIFVGVFIALRNRYTGVYRPRAENKMLPEHLKAPPLERSAFGWLPDLLTRPKKFIIEQAGIDGYFFLRYLKLWSTIGVCSGLILWPILFAINATGGGGKSGFDIISYSNNTHKWRVFANLFCSWFFFGFVVYTIYSELVYYTSFRHNLQCTPFYSSLPSTKVLLIDNVNEDILNEESLRKLFPAAQRVVISRDTTETGEKWEKRNKLIGKIEGAIITVISKCLKSKSKIDKKISKGKDVEIPTPPNEVSSYLKESKLPKYKMKPIIGESKRVFDEGIDELKELNVQLKDDQAKIMDIPEKFDKTGSVFLEFLSQLELQ
;
A
#
# COMPACT_ATOMS: atom_id res chain seq x y z
N MET A 1 -36.77 -10.07 -35.28
CA MET A 1 -35.33 -10.05 -34.91
C MET A 1 -34.99 -9.22 -33.64
N ALA A 2 -35.81 -8.27 -33.20
CA ALA A 2 -35.57 -7.48 -31.99
C ALA A 2 -35.76 -8.28 -30.67
N ASP A 3 -36.63 -9.27 -30.64
CA ASP A 3 -36.93 -10.06 -29.44
C ASP A 3 -35.80 -11.03 -29.00
N GLN A 4 -34.97 -11.49 -29.94
CA GLN A 4 -33.85 -12.37 -29.59
C GLN A 4 -32.70 -11.63 -28.92
N GLN A 5 -32.50 -10.32 -29.14
CA GLN A 5 -31.44 -9.54 -28.50
C GLN A 5 -31.76 -9.16 -27.06
N SER A 6 -33.04 -8.88 -26.75
CA SER A 6 -33.43 -8.50 -25.37
C SER A 6 -33.37 -9.67 -24.39
N GLY A 7 -33.71 -10.88 -24.83
CA GLY A 7 -33.58 -12.07 -24.02
C GLY A 7 -32.10 -12.43 -23.68
N SER A 8 -31.17 -12.16 -24.61
CA SER A 8 -29.74 -12.41 -24.42
C SER A 8 -29.13 -11.45 -23.39
N SER A 9 -29.54 -10.17 -23.36
CA SER A 9 -29.03 -9.16 -22.40
C SER A 9 -29.41 -9.50 -20.96
N THR A 10 -30.66 -9.87 -20.70
CA THR A 10 -31.12 -10.27 -19.36
C THR A 10 -30.44 -11.55 -18.89
N SER A 11 -30.34 -12.57 -19.77
CA SER A 11 -29.67 -13.81 -19.47
C SER A 11 -28.17 -13.61 -19.17
N ALA A 12 -27.48 -12.78 -19.97
CA ALA A 12 -26.08 -12.44 -19.74
C ALA A 12 -25.86 -11.73 -18.41
N PHE A 13 -26.74 -10.78 -18.08
CA PHE A 13 -26.65 -10.08 -16.78
C PHE A 13 -26.84 -11.03 -15.60
N VAL A 14 -27.88 -11.87 -15.62
CA VAL A 14 -28.18 -12.83 -14.55
C VAL A 14 -27.04 -13.84 -14.41
N SER A 15 -26.54 -14.37 -15.52
CA SER A 15 -25.42 -15.30 -15.50
C SER A 15 -24.15 -14.69 -14.90
N SER A 16 -23.83 -13.44 -15.30
CA SER A 16 -22.69 -12.70 -14.75
C SER A 16 -22.89 -12.40 -13.28
N LEU A 17 -24.08 -12.02 -12.85
CA LEU A 17 -24.39 -11.77 -11.44
C LEU A 17 -24.22 -13.03 -10.58
N ILE A 18 -24.80 -14.16 -11.02
CA ILE A 18 -24.68 -15.44 -10.32
C ILE A 18 -23.22 -15.87 -10.23
N PHE A 19 -22.49 -15.80 -11.32
CA PHE A 19 -21.06 -16.17 -11.35
C PHE A 19 -20.23 -15.33 -10.38
N ASN A 20 -20.41 -14.01 -10.41
CA ASN A 20 -19.69 -13.10 -9.49
C ASN A 20 -20.11 -13.31 -8.04
N LEU A 21 -21.40 -13.59 -7.76
CA LEU A 21 -21.88 -13.89 -6.42
C LEU A 21 -21.27 -15.18 -5.86
N ILE A 22 -21.12 -16.21 -6.69
CA ILE A 22 -20.45 -17.46 -6.30
C ILE A 22 -18.99 -17.20 -5.95
N ILE A 23 -18.26 -16.48 -6.81
CA ILE A 23 -16.87 -16.11 -6.55
C ILE A 23 -16.76 -15.30 -5.25
N PHE A 24 -17.62 -14.30 -5.06
CA PHE A 24 -17.65 -13.50 -3.84
C PHE A 24 -17.90 -14.37 -2.61
N ALA A 25 -18.88 -15.28 -2.67
CA ALA A 25 -19.20 -16.18 -1.56
C ALA A 25 -18.02 -17.11 -1.20
N ILE A 26 -17.29 -17.60 -2.22
CA ILE A 26 -16.07 -18.40 -2.03
C ILE A 26 -15.00 -17.59 -1.31
N PHE A 27 -14.69 -16.37 -1.77
CA PHE A 27 -13.66 -15.53 -1.13
C PHE A 27 -14.03 -15.15 0.30
N VAL A 28 -15.28 -14.77 0.54
CA VAL A 28 -15.76 -14.46 1.90
C VAL A 28 -15.72 -15.70 2.80
N GLY A 29 -16.14 -16.86 2.29
CA GLY A 29 -16.08 -18.13 3.02
C GLY A 29 -14.65 -18.52 3.39
N VAL A 30 -13.72 -18.44 2.44
CA VAL A 30 -12.29 -18.68 2.68
C VAL A 30 -11.73 -17.68 3.71
N PHE A 31 -12.04 -16.40 3.58
CA PHE A 31 -11.62 -15.38 4.55
C PHE A 31 -12.11 -15.68 5.95
N ILE A 32 -13.40 -15.98 6.13
CA ILE A 32 -14.01 -16.30 7.44
C ILE A 32 -13.33 -17.54 8.04
N ALA A 33 -13.11 -18.59 7.24
CA ALA A 33 -12.49 -19.83 7.69
C ALA A 33 -11.02 -19.65 8.10
N LEU A 34 -10.25 -18.88 7.32
CA LEU A 34 -8.81 -18.71 7.54
C LEU A 34 -8.49 -17.65 8.57
N ARG A 35 -9.31 -16.61 8.70
CA ARG A 35 -9.09 -15.46 9.59
C ARG A 35 -8.80 -15.84 11.05
N ASN A 36 -9.53 -16.81 11.56
CA ASN A 36 -9.36 -17.28 12.95
C ASN A 36 -8.26 -18.33 13.09
N ARG A 37 -7.89 -19.01 12.01
CA ARG A 37 -6.87 -20.07 11.99
C ARG A 37 -5.46 -19.52 11.83
N TYR A 38 -5.30 -18.48 11.01
CA TYR A 38 -4.00 -17.87 10.69
C TYR A 38 -3.90 -16.45 11.26
N THR A 39 -3.94 -16.37 12.58
CA THR A 39 -3.95 -15.09 13.32
C THR A 39 -2.70 -14.25 13.05
N GLY A 40 -1.54 -14.88 12.86
CA GLY A 40 -0.30 -14.18 12.49
C GLY A 40 -0.34 -13.46 11.14
N VAL A 41 -1.25 -13.86 10.22
CA VAL A 41 -1.45 -13.20 8.92
C VAL A 41 -2.56 -12.14 9.01
N TYR A 42 -3.69 -12.50 9.63
CA TYR A 42 -4.88 -11.66 9.64
C TYR A 42 -4.95 -10.68 10.83
N ARG A 43 -4.15 -10.93 11.89
CA ARG A 43 -4.11 -10.10 13.11
C ARG A 43 -2.69 -9.90 13.62
N PRO A 44 -1.71 -9.57 12.76
CA PRO A 44 -0.30 -9.53 13.17
C PRO A 44 -0.06 -8.54 14.31
N ARG A 45 -0.72 -7.38 14.29
CA ARG A 45 -0.55 -6.35 15.34
C ARG A 45 -1.25 -6.65 16.66
N ALA A 46 -2.28 -7.48 16.65
CA ALA A 46 -3.00 -7.85 17.87
C ALA A 46 -2.33 -9.02 18.61
N GLU A 47 -1.75 -9.96 17.89
CA GLU A 47 -1.24 -11.22 18.46
C GLU A 47 0.29 -11.35 18.47
N ASN A 48 1.03 -10.38 17.91
CA ASN A 48 2.47 -10.41 17.93
C ASN A 48 3.00 -10.19 19.38
N LYS A 49 3.67 -11.20 19.92
CA LYS A 49 4.24 -11.15 21.27
C LYS A 49 5.43 -10.21 21.42
N MET A 50 6.11 -9.90 20.31
CA MET A 50 7.27 -9.02 20.27
C MET A 50 6.90 -7.53 20.26
N LEU A 51 5.63 -7.22 20.00
CA LEU A 51 5.17 -5.83 19.93
C LEU A 51 4.86 -5.31 21.36
N PRO A 52 5.36 -4.10 21.74
CA PRO A 52 4.98 -3.45 22.98
C PRO A 52 3.46 -3.28 23.10
N GLU A 53 2.91 -3.38 24.31
CA GLU A 53 1.46 -3.37 24.50
C GLU A 53 0.74 -2.12 24.00
N HIS A 54 1.40 -0.96 24.13
CA HIS A 54 0.85 0.32 23.66
C HIS A 54 0.75 0.42 22.12
N LEU A 55 1.46 -0.43 21.37
CA LEU A 55 1.42 -0.52 19.92
C LEU A 55 0.52 -1.65 19.40
N LYS A 56 0.05 -2.52 20.30
CA LYS A 56 -0.87 -3.60 19.92
C LYS A 56 -2.24 -3.05 19.56
N ALA A 57 -2.78 -3.53 18.46
CA ALA A 57 -4.16 -3.28 18.12
C ALA A 57 -5.09 -4.12 19.01
N PRO A 58 -6.21 -3.59 19.50
CA PRO A 58 -7.21 -4.39 20.21
C PRO A 58 -7.71 -5.50 19.29
N PRO A 59 -7.90 -6.73 19.82
CA PRO A 59 -8.35 -7.86 19.02
C PRO A 59 -9.77 -7.62 18.50
N LEU A 60 -10.00 -7.92 17.23
CA LEU A 60 -11.32 -7.92 16.62
C LEU A 60 -12.11 -9.13 17.09
N GLU A 61 -13.44 -9.01 17.14
CA GLU A 61 -14.34 -10.09 17.47
C GLU A 61 -14.12 -11.33 16.59
N ARG A 62 -14.19 -12.52 17.17
CA ARG A 62 -13.91 -13.79 16.47
C ARG A 62 -15.11 -14.32 15.68
N SER A 63 -16.30 -13.73 15.85
CA SER A 63 -17.51 -14.15 15.12
C SER A 63 -17.33 -13.96 13.61
N ALA A 64 -18.12 -14.65 12.80
CA ALA A 64 -18.02 -14.61 11.35
C ALA A 64 -18.19 -13.19 10.78
N PHE A 65 -19.11 -12.41 11.32
CA PHE A 65 -19.45 -11.06 10.83
C PHE A 65 -19.33 -9.96 11.89
N GLY A 66 -19.19 -10.26 13.19
CA GLY A 66 -19.12 -9.26 14.26
C GLY A 66 -17.93 -8.30 14.16
N TRP A 67 -16.87 -8.70 13.46
CA TRP A 67 -15.73 -7.85 13.17
C TRP A 67 -16.06 -6.64 12.26
N LEU A 68 -17.11 -6.74 11.44
CA LEU A 68 -17.45 -5.69 10.47
C LEU A 68 -18.02 -4.45 11.15
N PRO A 69 -19.04 -4.53 12.03
CA PRO A 69 -19.51 -3.37 12.80
C PRO A 69 -18.40 -2.75 13.66
N ASP A 70 -17.60 -3.59 14.33
CA ASP A 70 -16.48 -3.11 15.14
C ASP A 70 -15.46 -2.30 14.31
N LEU A 71 -15.13 -2.78 13.10
CA LEU A 71 -14.22 -2.07 12.19
C LEU A 71 -14.82 -0.73 11.70
N LEU A 72 -16.11 -0.72 11.36
CA LEU A 72 -16.80 0.47 10.82
C LEU A 72 -17.01 1.58 11.87
N THR A 73 -17.04 1.22 13.14
CA THR A 73 -17.26 2.15 14.26
C THR A 73 -15.96 2.68 14.89
N ARG A 74 -14.79 2.20 14.46
CA ARG A 74 -13.49 2.63 15.01
C ARG A 74 -13.27 4.13 14.84
N PRO A 75 -12.77 4.83 15.88
CA PRO A 75 -12.52 6.26 15.82
C PRO A 75 -11.36 6.58 14.85
N LYS A 76 -11.42 7.77 14.26
CA LYS A 76 -10.40 8.28 13.32
C LYS A 76 -8.97 8.17 13.89
N LYS A 77 -8.80 8.54 15.17
CA LYS A 77 -7.49 8.49 15.85
C LYS A 77 -6.91 7.09 15.81
N PHE A 78 -7.73 6.08 16.12
CA PHE A 78 -7.30 4.67 16.07
C PHE A 78 -6.82 4.26 14.67
N ILE A 79 -7.56 4.64 13.62
CA ILE A 79 -7.19 4.30 12.23
C ILE A 79 -5.86 4.94 11.86
N ILE A 80 -5.64 6.21 12.22
CA ILE A 80 -4.39 6.93 11.95
C ILE A 80 -3.20 6.31 12.70
N GLU A 81 -3.38 5.93 13.96
CA GLU A 81 -2.34 5.28 14.76
C GLU A 81 -1.96 3.89 14.25
N GLN A 82 -2.93 3.12 13.74
CA GLN A 82 -2.71 1.75 13.30
C GLN A 82 -2.31 1.62 11.81
N ALA A 83 -2.93 2.39 10.93
CA ALA A 83 -2.75 2.29 9.49
C ALA A 83 -1.98 3.48 8.87
N GLY A 84 -1.69 4.49 9.68
CA GLY A 84 -1.10 5.73 9.18
C GLY A 84 -2.12 6.62 8.47
N ILE A 85 -1.62 7.77 8.00
CA ILE A 85 -2.44 8.78 7.33
C ILE A 85 -2.92 8.27 5.98
N ASP A 86 -2.04 7.62 5.23
CA ASP A 86 -2.36 7.09 3.90
C ASP A 86 -3.46 6.03 3.97
N GLY A 87 -3.40 5.15 4.97
CA GLY A 87 -4.45 4.17 5.24
C GLY A 87 -5.79 4.82 5.60
N TYR A 88 -5.77 5.90 6.39
CA TYR A 88 -6.97 6.66 6.73
C TYR A 88 -7.61 7.30 5.49
N PHE A 89 -6.82 7.97 4.64
CA PHE A 89 -7.35 8.59 3.43
C PHE A 89 -7.78 7.58 2.38
N PHE A 90 -7.11 6.43 2.30
CA PHE A 90 -7.58 5.33 1.45
C PHE A 90 -8.97 4.82 1.86
N LEU A 91 -9.22 4.65 3.15
CA LEU A 91 -10.56 4.28 3.64
C LEU A 91 -11.60 5.38 3.37
N ARG A 92 -11.22 6.66 3.50
CA ARG A 92 -12.08 7.78 3.12
C ARG A 92 -12.40 7.80 1.64
N TYR A 93 -11.43 7.53 0.80
CA TYR A 93 -11.62 7.41 -0.65
C TYR A 93 -12.64 6.32 -0.99
N LEU A 94 -12.53 5.14 -0.38
CA LEU A 94 -13.53 4.07 -0.56
C LEU A 94 -14.93 4.50 -0.07
N LYS A 95 -15.00 5.17 1.07
CA LYS A 95 -16.25 5.71 1.60
C LYS A 95 -16.86 6.75 0.67
N LEU A 96 -16.04 7.65 0.11
CA LEU A 96 -16.46 8.67 -0.86
C LEU A 96 -17.19 8.02 -2.05
N TRP A 97 -16.54 7.06 -2.72
CA TRP A 97 -17.11 6.38 -3.87
C TRP A 97 -18.35 5.57 -3.52
N SER A 98 -18.34 4.91 -2.36
CA SER A 98 -19.53 4.22 -1.85
C SER A 98 -20.70 5.20 -1.62
N THR A 99 -20.43 6.36 -1.03
CA THR A 99 -21.45 7.40 -0.80
C THR A 99 -21.99 7.93 -2.12
N ILE A 100 -21.12 8.25 -3.09
CA ILE A 100 -21.53 8.70 -4.43
C ILE A 100 -22.43 7.63 -5.09
N GLY A 101 -21.99 6.37 -5.07
CA GLY A 101 -22.75 5.27 -5.70
C GLY A 101 -24.11 5.04 -5.05
N VAL A 102 -24.16 4.96 -3.71
CA VAL A 102 -25.41 4.72 -2.99
C VAL A 102 -26.39 5.90 -3.13
N CYS A 103 -25.94 7.13 -2.88
CA CYS A 103 -26.80 8.31 -2.96
C CYS A 103 -27.31 8.53 -4.37
N SER A 104 -26.44 8.41 -5.37
CA SER A 104 -26.85 8.55 -6.78
C SER A 104 -27.80 7.43 -7.20
N GLY A 105 -27.55 6.19 -6.80
CA GLY A 105 -28.42 5.06 -7.08
C GLY A 105 -29.81 5.26 -6.47
N LEU A 106 -29.89 5.64 -5.20
CA LEU A 106 -31.15 5.84 -4.50
C LEU A 106 -31.99 6.98 -5.09
N ILE A 107 -31.37 8.02 -5.65
CA ILE A 107 -32.08 9.18 -6.22
C ILE A 107 -32.36 8.96 -7.70
N LEU A 108 -31.35 8.57 -8.47
CA LEU A 108 -31.44 8.55 -9.94
C LEU A 108 -32.11 7.29 -10.50
N TRP A 109 -31.91 6.13 -9.87
CA TRP A 109 -32.50 4.89 -10.37
C TRP A 109 -34.02 4.91 -10.40
N PRO A 110 -34.73 5.31 -9.32
CA PRO A 110 -36.20 5.39 -9.40
C PRO A 110 -36.71 6.33 -10.52
N ILE A 111 -36.03 7.46 -10.69
CA ILE A 111 -36.42 8.45 -11.72
C ILE A 111 -36.14 7.89 -13.11
N LEU A 112 -34.93 7.44 -13.38
CA LEU A 112 -34.51 7.00 -14.71
C LEU A 112 -35.20 5.69 -15.12
N PHE A 113 -35.38 4.75 -14.19
CA PHE A 113 -36.05 3.49 -14.48
C PHE A 113 -37.53 3.72 -14.81
N ALA A 114 -38.22 4.61 -14.07
CA ALA A 114 -39.59 4.95 -14.38
C ALA A 114 -39.74 5.61 -15.76
N ILE A 115 -38.85 6.56 -16.09
CA ILE A 115 -38.85 7.27 -17.37
C ILE A 115 -38.57 6.33 -18.53
N ASN A 116 -37.57 5.48 -18.39
CA ASN A 116 -37.15 4.54 -19.43
C ASN A 116 -38.16 3.40 -19.60
N ALA A 117 -38.71 2.85 -18.52
CA ALA A 117 -39.69 1.77 -18.56
C ALA A 117 -40.97 2.17 -19.32
N THR A 118 -41.37 3.43 -19.21
CA THR A 118 -42.53 3.99 -19.94
C THR A 118 -42.15 4.59 -21.28
N GLY A 119 -40.94 4.35 -21.79
CA GLY A 119 -40.35 4.97 -22.99
C GLY A 119 -41.00 4.60 -24.34
N GLY A 120 -41.80 3.53 -24.38
CA GLY A 120 -42.56 3.12 -25.59
C GLY A 120 -41.74 2.42 -26.68
N GLY A 121 -40.48 2.03 -26.41
CA GLY A 121 -39.60 1.34 -27.38
C GLY A 121 -39.88 -0.15 -27.59
N GLY A 122 -40.86 -0.74 -26.86
CA GLY A 122 -41.24 -2.15 -27.03
C GLY A 122 -40.17 -3.14 -26.59
N LYS A 123 -39.19 -2.75 -25.76
CA LYS A 123 -38.15 -3.60 -25.23
C LYS A 123 -38.70 -4.52 -24.14
N SER A 124 -38.04 -5.66 -23.91
CA SER A 124 -38.40 -6.65 -22.90
C SER A 124 -37.25 -6.90 -21.91
N GLY A 125 -37.56 -7.47 -20.76
CA GLY A 125 -36.56 -7.79 -19.73
C GLY A 125 -35.88 -6.55 -19.15
N PHE A 126 -34.57 -6.64 -18.86
CA PHE A 126 -33.80 -5.49 -18.35
C PHE A 126 -33.65 -4.33 -19.32
N ASP A 127 -33.82 -4.56 -20.61
CA ASP A 127 -33.76 -3.51 -21.62
C ASP A 127 -34.91 -2.50 -21.51
N ILE A 128 -36.01 -2.85 -20.81
CA ILE A 128 -37.12 -1.94 -20.50
C ILE A 128 -36.65 -0.70 -19.74
N ILE A 129 -35.74 -0.89 -18.75
CA ILE A 129 -35.23 0.20 -17.90
C ILE A 129 -34.03 0.92 -18.53
N SER A 130 -33.57 0.46 -19.67
CA SER A 130 -32.45 1.05 -20.42
C SER A 130 -32.89 2.29 -21.20
N TYR A 131 -31.93 3.21 -21.39
CA TYR A 131 -32.10 4.38 -22.24
C TYR A 131 -32.59 4.03 -23.65
N SER A 132 -32.23 2.87 -24.21
CA SER A 132 -32.61 2.41 -25.53
C SER A 132 -34.10 2.12 -25.70
N ASN A 133 -34.87 2.02 -24.60
CA ASN A 133 -36.32 1.88 -24.62
C ASN A 133 -37.07 3.22 -24.83
N ASN A 134 -36.33 4.33 -24.84
CA ASN A 134 -36.91 5.67 -24.90
C ASN A 134 -37.02 6.16 -26.34
N THR A 135 -38.23 6.25 -26.90
CA THR A 135 -38.49 6.71 -28.24
C THR A 135 -38.86 8.20 -28.32
N HIS A 136 -39.29 8.77 -27.21
CA HIS A 136 -39.73 10.16 -27.16
C HIS A 136 -38.58 11.14 -26.87
N LYS A 137 -38.32 12.07 -27.80
CA LYS A 137 -37.22 13.05 -27.69
C LYS A 137 -37.25 13.89 -26.40
N TRP A 138 -38.43 14.27 -25.92
CA TRP A 138 -38.59 15.05 -24.70
C TRP A 138 -38.13 14.34 -23.43
N ARG A 139 -38.20 13.03 -23.38
CA ARG A 139 -37.74 12.24 -22.23
C ARG A 139 -36.23 12.20 -22.10
N VAL A 140 -35.52 12.50 -23.20
CA VAL A 140 -34.06 12.63 -23.19
C VAL A 140 -33.58 13.77 -22.28
N PHE A 141 -34.39 14.85 -22.18
CA PHE A 141 -34.07 15.94 -21.27
C PHE A 141 -34.02 15.51 -19.81
N ALA A 142 -34.79 14.54 -19.38
CA ALA A 142 -34.70 14.01 -18.01
C ALA A 142 -33.35 13.37 -17.75
N ASN A 143 -32.81 12.61 -18.70
CA ASN A 143 -31.46 12.04 -18.59
C ASN A 143 -30.41 13.16 -18.57
N LEU A 144 -30.58 14.24 -19.31
CA LEU A 144 -29.66 15.39 -19.29
C LEU A 144 -29.65 16.06 -17.91
N PHE A 145 -30.82 16.37 -17.33
CA PHE A 145 -30.91 16.96 -16.01
C PHE A 145 -30.38 16.04 -14.93
N CYS A 146 -30.69 14.76 -14.99
CA CYS A 146 -30.12 13.75 -14.08
C CYS A 146 -28.58 13.66 -14.18
N SER A 147 -28.04 13.77 -15.40
CA SER A 147 -26.58 13.81 -15.61
C SER A 147 -25.96 15.06 -14.98
N TRP A 148 -26.54 16.24 -15.17
CA TRP A 148 -26.03 17.46 -14.55
C TRP A 148 -26.07 17.38 -13.03
N PHE A 149 -27.16 16.88 -12.48
CA PHE A 149 -27.26 16.66 -11.03
C PHE A 149 -26.20 15.67 -10.55
N PHE A 150 -26.02 14.56 -11.24
CA PHE A 150 -25.01 13.56 -10.88
C PHE A 150 -23.60 14.14 -10.91
N PHE A 151 -23.20 14.75 -12.02
CA PHE A 151 -21.86 15.34 -12.12
C PHE A 151 -21.65 16.49 -11.15
N GLY A 152 -22.65 17.34 -10.94
CA GLY A 152 -22.62 18.39 -9.94
C GLY A 152 -22.40 17.83 -8.52
N PHE A 153 -23.12 16.77 -8.17
CA PHE A 153 -22.97 16.08 -6.90
C PHE A 153 -21.58 15.45 -6.75
N VAL A 154 -21.07 14.80 -7.79
CA VAL A 154 -19.71 14.21 -7.80
C VAL A 154 -18.66 15.30 -7.57
N VAL A 155 -18.70 16.38 -8.35
CA VAL A 155 -17.75 17.49 -8.24
C VAL A 155 -17.83 18.13 -6.86
N TYR A 156 -19.01 18.40 -6.33
CA TYR A 156 -19.20 18.95 -4.99
C TYR A 156 -18.61 18.02 -3.91
N THR A 157 -18.87 16.73 -4.02
CA THR A 157 -18.39 15.76 -3.04
C THR A 157 -16.85 15.64 -3.06
N ILE A 158 -16.25 15.61 -4.25
CA ILE A 158 -14.79 15.63 -4.41
C ILE A 158 -14.20 16.93 -3.87
N TYR A 159 -14.79 18.07 -4.20
CA TYR A 159 -14.34 19.36 -3.70
C TYR A 159 -14.36 19.43 -2.18
N SER A 160 -15.47 19.02 -1.55
CA SER A 160 -15.59 19.01 -0.09
C SER A 160 -14.55 18.09 0.58
N GLU A 161 -14.23 16.96 -0.07
CA GLU A 161 -13.21 16.05 0.44
C GLU A 161 -11.78 16.62 0.27
N LEU A 162 -11.51 17.35 -0.81
CA LEU A 162 -10.24 18.03 -1.01
C LEU A 162 -10.02 19.16 0.03
N VAL A 163 -11.06 19.94 0.32
CA VAL A 163 -11.02 20.95 1.38
C VAL A 163 -10.76 20.31 2.75
N TYR A 164 -11.41 19.18 3.03
CA TYR A 164 -11.15 18.44 4.26
C TYR A 164 -9.71 17.91 4.30
N TYR A 165 -9.21 17.36 3.19
CA TYR A 165 -7.85 16.83 3.09
C TYR A 165 -6.80 17.91 3.36
N THR A 166 -6.92 19.07 2.71
CA THR A 166 -5.98 20.19 2.92
C THR A 166 -6.00 20.69 4.35
N SER A 167 -7.18 20.92 4.92
CA SER A 167 -7.33 21.34 6.32
C SER A 167 -6.76 20.31 7.31
N PHE A 168 -7.04 19.02 7.06
CA PHE A 168 -6.51 17.94 7.87
C PHE A 168 -4.99 17.86 7.80
N ARG A 169 -4.42 17.98 6.58
CA ARG A 169 -2.97 17.95 6.37
C ARG A 169 -2.28 19.10 7.09
N HIS A 170 -2.81 20.34 6.99
CA HIS A 170 -2.26 21.49 7.70
C HIS A 170 -2.29 21.27 9.22
N ASN A 171 -3.44 20.87 9.76
CA ASN A 171 -3.55 20.61 11.20
C ASN A 171 -2.58 19.52 11.67
N LEU A 172 -2.37 18.49 10.85
CA LEU A 172 -1.45 17.41 11.18
C LEU A 172 0.01 17.86 11.16
N GLN A 173 0.39 18.66 10.16
CA GLN A 173 1.75 19.22 10.06
C GLN A 173 2.10 20.12 11.26
N CYS A 174 1.10 20.78 11.85
CA CYS A 174 1.27 21.60 13.07
C CYS A 174 1.35 20.77 14.36
N THR A 175 1.15 19.44 14.32
CA THR A 175 1.28 18.60 15.52
C THR A 175 2.76 18.47 15.94
N PRO A 176 3.06 18.40 17.26
CA PRO A 176 4.44 18.29 17.73
C PRO A 176 5.21 17.12 17.14
N PHE A 177 4.54 15.99 16.90
CA PHE A 177 5.13 14.82 16.28
C PHE A 177 5.61 15.12 14.86
N TYR A 178 4.75 15.71 14.01
CA TYR A 178 5.11 16.01 12.63
C TYR A 178 6.09 17.18 12.51
N SER A 179 5.93 18.22 13.31
CA SER A 179 6.85 19.36 13.31
C SER A 179 8.27 19.00 13.76
N SER A 180 8.45 17.88 14.45
CA SER A 180 9.77 17.35 14.83
C SER A 180 10.47 16.54 13.73
N LEU A 181 9.75 16.12 12.69
CA LEU A 181 10.34 15.31 11.62
C LEU A 181 11.33 16.14 10.79
N PRO A 182 12.47 15.59 10.39
CA PRO A 182 13.44 16.30 9.53
C PRO A 182 12.81 16.76 8.21
N SER A 183 11.91 15.96 7.62
CA SER A 183 11.24 16.26 6.35
C SER A 183 10.37 17.52 6.38
N THR A 184 9.93 17.97 7.55
CA THR A 184 9.13 19.21 7.70
C THR A 184 9.98 20.46 7.91
N LYS A 185 11.29 20.29 8.11
CA LYS A 185 12.26 21.36 8.34
C LYS A 185 13.23 21.54 7.19
N VAL A 186 13.14 20.71 6.16
CA VAL A 186 14.04 20.74 5.01
C VAL A 186 13.28 21.20 3.77
N LEU A 187 13.79 22.24 3.13
CA LEU A 187 13.32 22.74 1.85
C LEU A 187 14.21 22.15 0.75
N LEU A 188 13.60 21.54 -0.24
CA LEU A 188 14.26 21.13 -1.49
C LEU A 188 13.99 22.18 -2.56
N ILE A 189 15.04 22.71 -3.16
CA ILE A 189 14.96 23.61 -4.30
C ILE A 189 15.63 22.89 -5.48
N ASP A 190 14.87 22.70 -6.54
CA ASP A 190 15.37 22.10 -7.78
C ASP A 190 15.59 23.15 -8.86
N ASN A 191 16.46 22.82 -9.82
CA ASN A 191 16.77 23.65 -10.99
C ASN A 191 17.32 25.03 -10.62
N VAL A 192 18.22 25.05 -9.64
CA VAL A 192 18.93 26.28 -9.24
C VAL A 192 19.97 26.65 -10.29
N ASN A 193 20.00 27.93 -10.68
CA ASN A 193 20.99 28.43 -11.61
C ASN A 193 22.42 28.29 -11.06
N GLU A 194 23.39 27.91 -11.92
CA GLU A 194 24.77 27.69 -11.52
C GLU A 194 25.41 28.89 -10.83
N ASP A 195 25.05 30.13 -11.22
CA ASP A 195 25.57 31.38 -10.64
C ASP A 195 25.25 31.51 -9.14
N ILE A 196 24.11 30.96 -8.71
CA ILE A 196 23.65 31.01 -7.31
C ILE A 196 23.92 29.68 -6.57
N LEU A 197 24.38 28.64 -7.28
CA LEU A 197 24.60 27.32 -6.75
C LEU A 197 25.93 27.25 -5.96
N ASN A 198 26.07 28.14 -5.00
CA ASN A 198 27.16 28.16 -4.03
C ASN A 198 26.62 28.46 -2.63
N GLU A 199 27.31 28.00 -1.61
CA GLU A 199 26.84 28.10 -0.23
C GLU A 199 26.68 29.57 0.23
N GLU A 200 27.58 30.45 -0.19
CA GLU A 200 27.58 31.85 0.21
C GLU A 200 26.36 32.62 -0.36
N SER A 201 26.05 32.42 -1.65
CA SER A 201 24.87 33.02 -2.27
C SER A 201 23.57 32.49 -1.69
N LEU A 202 23.51 31.16 -1.43
CA LEU A 202 22.33 30.52 -0.84
C LEU A 202 22.10 31.00 0.60
N ARG A 203 23.15 31.19 1.40
CA ARG A 203 23.03 31.74 2.75
C ARG A 203 22.62 33.23 2.75
N LYS A 204 22.98 33.99 1.72
CA LYS A 204 22.50 35.39 1.57
C LYS A 204 21.00 35.43 1.23
N LEU A 205 20.54 34.47 0.39
CA LEU A 205 19.11 34.37 0.04
C LEU A 205 18.25 33.79 1.17
N PHE A 206 18.81 32.86 1.92
CA PHE A 206 18.12 32.15 3.00
C PHE A 206 18.92 32.26 4.32
N PRO A 207 18.91 33.42 4.97
CA PRO A 207 19.73 33.65 6.17
C PRO A 207 19.32 32.83 7.38
N ALA A 208 18.06 32.35 7.43
CA ALA A 208 17.56 31.48 8.49
C ALA A 208 17.94 30.00 8.31
N ALA A 209 18.50 29.62 7.15
CA ALA A 209 18.91 28.24 6.91
C ALA A 209 20.13 27.87 7.77
N GLN A 210 19.97 26.85 8.59
CA GLN A 210 21.04 26.33 9.46
C GLN A 210 22.09 25.56 8.65
N ARG A 211 21.64 24.72 7.76
CA ARG A 211 22.48 23.88 6.93
C ARG A 211 22.07 24.00 5.46
N VAL A 212 23.08 24.16 4.63
CA VAL A 212 22.93 24.18 3.17
C VAL A 212 23.65 22.95 2.62
N VAL A 213 22.94 22.10 1.91
CA VAL A 213 23.51 20.91 1.25
C VAL A 213 23.23 21.00 -0.24
N ILE A 214 24.28 21.25 -1.01
CA ILE A 214 24.21 21.25 -2.47
C ILE A 214 24.31 19.78 -2.93
N SER A 215 23.32 19.34 -3.67
CA SER A 215 23.29 17.97 -4.21
C SER A 215 24.40 17.77 -5.24
N ARG A 216 25.02 16.61 -5.17
CA ARG A 216 26.12 16.20 -6.06
C ARG A 216 25.75 14.94 -6.81
N ASP A 217 26.35 14.74 -7.96
CA ASP A 217 26.16 13.48 -8.68
C ASP A 217 26.85 12.33 -7.96
N THR A 218 26.05 11.47 -7.38
CA THR A 218 26.47 10.28 -6.65
C THR A 218 25.88 9.02 -7.28
N THR A 219 25.65 9.04 -8.60
CA THR A 219 24.99 7.94 -9.33
C THR A 219 25.69 6.60 -9.09
N GLU A 220 27.03 6.55 -9.14
CA GLU A 220 27.78 5.32 -8.89
C GLU A 220 27.57 4.77 -7.46
N THR A 221 27.58 5.65 -6.47
CA THR A 221 27.31 5.28 -5.07
C THR A 221 25.88 4.82 -4.90
N GLY A 222 24.94 5.47 -5.59
CA GLY A 222 23.52 5.08 -5.64
C GLY A 222 23.32 3.68 -6.21
N GLU A 223 24.02 3.31 -7.29
CA GLU A 223 23.97 1.97 -7.86
C GLU A 223 24.51 0.88 -6.89
N LYS A 224 25.63 1.17 -6.21
CA LYS A 224 26.16 0.26 -5.18
C LYS A 224 25.19 0.11 -4.02
N TRP A 225 24.55 1.19 -3.58
CA TRP A 225 23.54 1.17 -2.52
C TRP A 225 22.31 0.35 -2.92
N GLU A 226 21.84 0.50 -4.16
CA GLU A 226 20.71 -0.29 -4.68
C GLU A 226 21.07 -1.78 -4.79
N LYS A 227 22.29 -2.10 -5.25
CA LYS A 227 22.81 -3.46 -5.27
C LYS A 227 22.85 -4.08 -3.88
N ARG A 228 23.34 -3.31 -2.88
CA ARG A 228 23.34 -3.72 -1.47
C ARG A 228 21.92 -4.01 -0.97
N ASN A 229 20.96 -3.13 -1.21
CA ASN A 229 19.59 -3.32 -0.75
C ASN A 229 18.90 -4.53 -1.41
N LYS A 230 19.14 -4.74 -2.70
CA LYS A 230 18.67 -5.95 -3.39
C LYS A 230 19.26 -7.23 -2.79
N LEU A 231 20.53 -7.19 -2.40
CA LEU A 231 21.20 -8.32 -1.74
C LEU A 231 20.64 -8.58 -0.34
N ILE A 232 20.43 -7.53 0.46
CA ILE A 232 19.80 -7.62 1.78
C ILE A 232 18.42 -8.29 1.67
N GLY A 233 17.56 -7.84 0.74
CA GLY A 233 16.25 -8.44 0.56
C GLY A 233 16.32 -9.94 0.18
N LYS A 234 17.35 -10.36 -0.54
CA LYS A 234 17.58 -11.79 -0.84
C LYS A 234 18.05 -12.58 0.36
N ILE A 235 18.93 -11.99 1.19
CA ILE A 235 19.40 -12.62 2.44
C ILE A 235 18.23 -12.77 3.41
N GLU A 236 17.43 -11.73 3.61
CA GLU A 236 16.22 -11.77 4.46
C GLU A 236 15.22 -12.83 3.98
N GLY A 237 14.94 -12.87 2.68
CA GLY A 237 14.06 -13.90 2.09
C GLY A 237 14.60 -15.30 2.28
N ALA A 238 15.92 -15.47 2.21
CA ALA A 238 16.59 -16.75 2.47
C ALA A 238 16.47 -17.18 3.95
N ILE A 239 16.69 -16.24 4.89
CA ILE A 239 16.51 -16.46 6.32
C ILE A 239 15.07 -16.91 6.62
N ILE A 240 14.09 -16.19 6.11
CA ILE A 240 12.67 -16.54 6.27
C ILE A 240 12.37 -17.93 5.70
N THR A 241 12.96 -18.27 4.56
CA THR A 241 12.80 -19.60 3.93
C THR A 241 13.37 -20.71 4.78
N VAL A 242 14.57 -20.50 5.34
CA VAL A 242 15.22 -21.47 6.23
C VAL A 242 14.41 -21.66 7.50
N ILE A 243 14.05 -20.57 8.19
CA ILE A 243 13.22 -20.64 9.41
C ILE A 243 11.90 -21.37 9.11
N SER A 244 11.23 -21.05 8.02
CA SER A 244 9.97 -21.71 7.62
C SER A 244 10.14 -23.21 7.38
N LYS A 245 11.24 -23.63 6.74
CA LYS A 245 11.55 -25.06 6.51
C LYS A 245 11.85 -25.78 7.82
N CYS A 246 12.63 -25.15 8.71
CA CYS A 246 12.96 -25.71 10.03
C CYS A 246 11.72 -25.87 10.90
N LEU A 247 10.85 -24.86 10.95
CA LEU A 247 9.58 -24.91 11.69
C LEU A 247 8.64 -26.00 11.15
N LYS A 248 8.56 -26.14 9.82
CA LYS A 248 7.78 -27.22 9.19
C LYS A 248 8.36 -28.62 9.54
N SER A 249 9.67 -28.76 9.57
CA SER A 249 10.32 -30.01 9.96
C SER A 249 10.07 -30.31 11.44
N LYS A 250 10.24 -29.35 12.33
CA LYS A 250 9.93 -29.47 13.76
C LYS A 250 8.46 -29.86 13.98
N SER A 251 7.52 -29.15 13.36
CA SER A 251 6.09 -29.46 13.49
C SER A 251 5.73 -30.88 13.00
N LYS A 252 6.43 -31.40 11.98
CA LYS A 252 6.24 -32.81 11.54
C LYS A 252 6.75 -33.81 12.58
N ILE A 253 7.88 -33.53 13.24
CA ILE A 253 8.46 -34.33 14.31
C ILE A 253 7.51 -34.34 15.50
N ASP A 254 7.07 -33.15 15.97
CA ASP A 254 6.17 -33.01 17.10
C ASP A 254 4.85 -33.77 16.87
N LYS A 255 4.29 -33.72 15.64
CA LYS A 255 3.10 -34.49 15.27
C LYS A 255 3.31 -36.01 15.26
N LYS A 256 4.53 -36.48 14.99
CA LYS A 256 4.84 -37.91 15.05
C LYS A 256 4.97 -38.37 16.49
N ILE A 257 5.64 -37.58 17.33
CA ILE A 257 5.76 -37.83 18.77
C ILE A 257 4.38 -37.86 19.43
N SER A 258 3.52 -36.90 19.12
CA SER A 258 2.13 -36.86 19.65
C SER A 258 1.27 -38.06 19.24
N LYS A 259 1.66 -38.77 18.17
CA LYS A 259 1.04 -40.02 17.70
C LYS A 259 1.69 -41.29 18.26
N GLY A 260 2.58 -41.17 19.25
CA GLY A 260 3.27 -42.30 19.87
C GLY A 260 4.30 -42.99 18.97
N LYS A 261 4.81 -42.31 17.92
CA LYS A 261 5.86 -42.86 17.06
C LYS A 261 7.22 -42.47 17.61
N ASP A 262 8.09 -43.45 17.78
CA ASP A 262 9.50 -43.21 18.07
C ASP A 262 10.15 -42.43 16.93
N VAL A 263 10.58 -41.20 17.22
CA VAL A 263 11.29 -40.33 16.28
C VAL A 263 12.47 -39.74 17.00
N GLU A 264 13.66 -39.90 16.47
CA GLU A 264 14.86 -39.24 16.96
C GLU A 264 14.65 -37.72 16.96
N ILE A 265 14.78 -37.10 18.12
CA ILE A 265 14.76 -35.65 18.26
C ILE A 265 16.10 -35.13 17.77
N PRO A 266 16.14 -34.22 16.80
CA PRO A 266 17.39 -33.65 16.33
C PRO A 266 18.14 -32.96 17.45
N THR A 267 19.41 -33.27 17.60
CA THR A 267 20.31 -32.66 18.59
C THR A 267 21.41 -31.87 17.89
N PRO A 268 21.63 -30.60 18.28
CA PRO A 268 20.91 -29.82 19.29
C PRO A 268 19.56 -29.29 18.75
N PRO A 269 18.49 -29.25 19.59
CA PRO A 269 17.12 -29.02 19.16
C PRO A 269 16.84 -27.61 18.65
N ASN A 270 17.77 -26.67 18.87
CA ASN A 270 17.63 -25.26 18.49
C ASN A 270 18.54 -24.84 17.32
N GLU A 271 19.30 -25.75 16.75
CA GLU A 271 20.16 -25.45 15.60
C GLU A 271 19.49 -25.75 14.25
N VAL A 272 19.74 -24.87 13.29
CA VAL A 272 19.24 -24.99 11.92
C VAL A 272 19.80 -26.24 11.24
N SER A 273 21.07 -26.55 11.49
CA SER A 273 21.79 -27.71 10.99
C SER A 273 21.10 -29.04 11.32
N SER A 274 20.43 -29.12 12.47
CA SER A 274 19.71 -30.31 12.92
C SER A 274 18.42 -30.58 12.10
N TYR A 275 17.85 -29.56 11.49
CA TYR A 275 16.57 -29.66 10.72
C TYR A 275 16.75 -29.55 9.23
N LEU A 276 17.84 -28.99 8.74
CA LEU A 276 18.08 -28.71 7.34
C LEU A 276 19.51 -29.03 6.92
N LYS A 277 19.66 -29.94 5.97
CA LYS A 277 20.99 -30.27 5.38
C LYS A 277 21.53 -29.07 4.61
N GLU A 278 22.84 -28.84 4.64
CA GLU A 278 23.52 -27.74 3.93
C GLU A 278 23.16 -27.68 2.43
N SER A 279 23.00 -28.82 1.78
CA SER A 279 22.60 -28.90 0.37
C SER A 279 21.24 -28.28 0.05
N LYS A 280 20.38 -28.09 1.07
CA LYS A 280 19.02 -27.51 0.95
C LYS A 280 18.99 -26.05 1.39
N LEU A 281 20.13 -25.45 1.73
CA LEU A 281 20.21 -24.02 2.00
C LEU A 281 19.91 -23.21 0.73
N PRO A 282 19.25 -22.05 0.87
CA PRO A 282 18.87 -21.23 -0.27
C PRO A 282 20.10 -20.65 -0.97
N LYS A 283 20.04 -20.63 -2.28
CA LYS A 283 20.99 -19.97 -3.17
C LYS A 283 20.33 -18.76 -3.80
N TYR A 284 21.10 -17.75 -4.17
CA TYR A 284 20.59 -16.56 -4.85
C TYR A 284 21.33 -16.30 -6.16
N LYS A 285 20.67 -15.56 -7.05
CA LYS A 285 21.26 -14.98 -8.26
C LYS A 285 21.00 -13.49 -8.25
N MET A 286 21.99 -12.67 -8.57
CA MET A 286 21.79 -11.23 -8.69
C MET A 286 20.92 -10.89 -9.90
N LYS A 287 21.12 -11.58 -11.04
CA LYS A 287 20.25 -11.48 -12.22
C LYS A 287 19.40 -12.73 -12.33
N PRO A 288 18.07 -12.64 -12.57
CA PRO A 288 17.17 -13.80 -12.51
C PRO A 288 17.48 -14.92 -13.51
N ILE A 289 17.97 -14.55 -14.70
CA ILE A 289 18.16 -15.48 -15.81
C ILE A 289 19.65 -15.80 -16.04
N ILE A 290 20.52 -14.79 -15.94
CA ILE A 290 21.95 -14.88 -16.25
C ILE A 290 22.73 -14.54 -14.97
N GLY A 291 23.38 -15.52 -14.37
CA GLY A 291 24.23 -15.30 -13.19
C GLY A 291 24.55 -16.61 -12.47
N GLU A 292 25.71 -16.66 -11.85
CA GLU A 292 26.12 -17.75 -11.00
C GLU A 292 25.22 -17.86 -9.76
N SER A 293 24.94 -19.08 -9.35
CA SER A 293 24.11 -19.37 -8.20
C SER A 293 25.01 -19.41 -6.96
N LYS A 294 25.00 -18.34 -6.17
CA LYS A 294 25.82 -18.16 -4.97
C LYS A 294 25.10 -18.64 -3.71
N ARG A 295 25.85 -19.11 -2.71
CA ARG A 295 25.31 -19.42 -1.38
C ARG A 295 25.01 -18.14 -0.64
N VAL A 296 23.79 -18.04 -0.07
CA VAL A 296 23.34 -16.80 0.58
C VAL A 296 24.13 -16.51 1.86
N PHE A 297 24.36 -17.54 2.67
CA PHE A 297 24.95 -17.37 4.03
C PHE A 297 26.46 -17.28 4.05
N ASP A 298 27.11 -17.67 2.98
CA ASP A 298 28.58 -17.56 2.86
C ASP A 298 28.91 -16.40 1.92
N GLU A 299 28.84 -16.65 0.62
CA GLU A 299 29.19 -15.68 -0.43
C GLU A 299 28.31 -14.41 -0.41
N GLY A 300 27.01 -14.52 -0.04
CA GLY A 300 26.10 -13.38 0.02
C GLY A 300 26.43 -12.43 1.19
N ILE A 301 26.79 -12.99 2.34
CA ILE A 301 27.17 -12.18 3.50
C ILE A 301 28.53 -11.49 3.24
N ASP A 302 29.48 -12.18 2.62
CA ASP A 302 30.78 -11.58 2.32
C ASP A 302 30.69 -10.50 1.25
N GLU A 303 29.88 -10.69 0.20
CA GLU A 303 29.57 -9.65 -0.79
C GLU A 303 28.87 -8.43 -0.12
N LEU A 304 28.00 -8.67 0.88
CA LEU A 304 27.35 -7.59 1.63
C LEU A 304 28.37 -6.79 2.48
N LYS A 305 29.31 -7.47 3.13
CA LYS A 305 30.40 -6.82 3.90
C LYS A 305 31.26 -5.96 2.99
N GLU A 306 31.65 -6.50 1.84
CA GLU A 306 32.45 -5.77 0.85
C GLU A 306 31.75 -4.52 0.34
N LEU A 307 30.46 -4.63 -0.04
CA LEU A 307 29.64 -3.50 -0.45
C LEU A 307 29.49 -2.45 0.67
N ASN A 308 29.37 -2.87 1.93
CA ASN A 308 29.33 -1.93 3.05
C ASN A 308 30.64 -1.15 3.22
N VAL A 309 31.80 -1.78 3.04
CA VAL A 309 33.09 -1.11 3.08
C VAL A 309 33.20 -0.11 1.94
N GLN A 310 32.90 -0.54 0.70
CA GLN A 310 32.93 0.34 -0.47
C GLN A 310 32.03 1.56 -0.31
N LEU A 311 30.78 1.37 0.18
CA LEU A 311 29.85 2.46 0.42
C LEU A 311 30.33 3.42 1.52
N LYS A 312 30.97 2.90 2.56
CA LYS A 312 31.57 3.72 3.62
C LYS A 312 32.72 4.58 3.09
N ASP A 313 33.58 4.00 2.25
CA ASP A 313 34.68 4.72 1.61
C ASP A 313 34.16 5.77 0.63
N ASP A 314 33.13 5.46 -0.17
CA ASP A 314 32.50 6.42 -1.09
C ASP A 314 31.82 7.56 -0.29
N GLN A 315 31.16 7.25 0.83
CA GLN A 315 30.59 8.25 1.74
C GLN A 315 31.66 9.20 2.30
N ALA A 316 32.80 8.66 2.73
CA ALA A 316 33.92 9.46 3.23
C ALA A 316 34.45 10.40 2.14
N LYS A 317 34.64 9.88 0.90
CA LYS A 317 35.08 10.70 -0.23
C LYS A 317 34.12 11.83 -0.57
N ILE A 318 32.82 11.57 -0.54
CA ILE A 318 31.78 12.59 -0.81
C ILE A 318 31.79 13.67 0.29
N MET A 319 32.05 13.28 1.54
CA MET A 319 32.11 14.24 2.66
C MET A 319 33.41 15.05 2.70
N ASP A 320 34.56 14.40 2.43
CA ASP A 320 35.87 15.01 2.57
C ASP A 320 36.23 15.90 1.36
N ILE A 321 35.81 15.50 0.18
CA ILE A 321 36.15 16.19 -1.09
C ILE A 321 34.92 16.34 -1.97
N PRO A 322 33.88 17.08 -1.54
CA PRO A 322 32.65 17.22 -2.29
C PRO A 322 32.83 17.88 -3.65
N GLU A 323 33.90 18.68 -3.82
CA GLU A 323 34.21 19.42 -5.06
C GLU A 323 34.56 18.51 -6.24
N LYS A 324 34.93 17.26 -6.01
CA LYS A 324 35.17 16.27 -7.06
C LYS A 324 33.93 15.78 -7.78
N PHE A 325 32.77 16.03 -7.20
CA PHE A 325 31.48 15.56 -7.72
C PHE A 325 30.73 16.73 -8.35
N ASP A 326 30.18 16.53 -9.54
CA ASP A 326 29.41 17.55 -10.24
C ASP A 326 28.14 17.92 -9.49
N LYS A 327 27.77 19.19 -9.56
CA LYS A 327 26.53 19.69 -8.92
C LYS A 327 25.34 19.30 -9.78
N THR A 328 24.26 18.83 -9.14
CA THR A 328 23.03 18.41 -9.85
C THR A 328 21.99 19.51 -10.02
N GLY A 329 22.28 20.74 -9.56
CA GLY A 329 21.31 21.84 -9.60
C GLY A 329 20.22 21.80 -8.51
N SER A 330 20.26 20.83 -7.60
CA SER A 330 19.34 20.71 -6.47
C SER A 330 20.01 21.07 -5.16
N VAL A 331 19.27 21.71 -4.27
CA VAL A 331 19.77 22.17 -2.96
C VAL A 331 18.78 21.79 -1.86
N PHE A 332 19.30 21.26 -0.76
CA PHE A 332 18.54 21.02 0.47
C PHE A 332 18.93 22.09 1.49
N LEU A 333 17.92 22.79 2.01
CA LEU A 333 18.07 23.80 3.05
C LEU A 333 17.38 23.30 4.32
N GLU A 334 18.11 23.16 5.41
CA GLU A 334 17.60 22.74 6.69
C GLU A 334 17.37 23.95 7.58
N PHE A 335 16.17 24.04 8.20
CA PHE A 335 15.76 25.09 9.11
C PHE A 335 15.53 24.53 10.52
N LEU A 336 15.60 25.37 11.56
CA LEU A 336 15.34 24.97 12.94
C LEU A 336 13.89 24.55 13.17
N SER A 337 12.97 25.28 12.56
CA SER A 337 11.55 25.06 12.72
C SER A 337 10.81 25.12 11.41
N GLN A 338 9.63 24.53 11.37
CA GLN A 338 8.72 24.62 10.24
C GLN A 338 8.28 26.06 9.96
N LEU A 339 8.21 26.92 10.99
CA LEU A 339 7.82 28.31 10.86
C LEU A 339 8.87 29.12 10.08
N GLU A 340 10.17 28.85 10.30
CA GLU A 340 11.25 29.51 9.57
C GLU A 340 11.35 29.06 8.11
N LEU A 341 10.84 27.85 7.82
CA LEU A 341 10.80 27.32 6.46
C LEU A 341 9.66 27.94 5.65
N GLN A 342 8.54 28.34 6.27
CA GLN A 342 7.39 28.96 5.62
C GLN A 342 7.62 30.46 5.38
#